data_432300ad473ffaf5ae20218a048a218e
#
_entry.id   432300ad473ffaf5ae20218a048a218e
#
_cell.length_a   1.000
_cell.length_b   1.000
_cell.length_c   1.000
_cell.angle_alpha   90.00
_cell.angle_beta   90.00
_cell.angle_gamma   90.00
#
_symmetry.space_group_name_H-M   'P 1'
#
loop_
_entity.id
_entity.type
_entity.pdbx_description
1 polymer ?
#
loop_
_entity_poly.entity_id
_entity_poly.type
_entity_poly.pdbx_seq_one_letter_code
_entity_poly.pdbx_strand_id
1 'polypeptide(L)'
;MLIIAIAIKCDSKGPVIFKQERVGMKGKIFKIYKFRSMCVGAEQTGSGVYSGKGDARVTKVGKILRATSLDELPQFFNLLKGDMSLVGPRPPLTYHPWVWDKYTEEQKRMFDVRPGITGWAQVNGRKDVEWNKRIKLNVWYVDHVSLWLDIKILFKTVAKVFSNADNENTGATVVSAPTDEVPGETIQTEILIEEVVPSETQIQQTENKEE
;
A
#
# COMPACT_ATOMS: atom_id res chain seq x y z
N MET A 1 21.96 -5.50 -0.45
CA MET A 1 21.40 -6.01 0.82
C MET A 1 22.42 -6.13 1.95
N LEU A 2 23.63 -6.68 1.75
CA LEU A 2 24.63 -6.85 2.82
C LEU A 2 25.02 -5.53 3.51
N ILE A 3 25.32 -4.49 2.75
CA ILE A 3 25.69 -3.15 3.28
C ILE A 3 24.58 -2.61 4.19
N ILE A 4 23.31 -2.72 3.76
CA ILE A 4 22.16 -2.30 4.57
C ILE A 4 22.08 -3.11 5.88
N ALA A 5 22.31 -4.41 5.82
CA ALA A 5 22.30 -5.28 7.00
C ALA A 5 23.37 -4.87 8.02
N ILE A 6 24.57 -4.55 7.56
CA ILE A 6 25.67 -4.06 8.40
C ILE A 6 25.29 -2.70 9.01
N ALA A 7 24.80 -1.76 8.22
CA ALA A 7 24.37 -0.45 8.69
C ALA A 7 23.30 -0.54 9.79
N ILE A 8 22.28 -1.40 9.61
CA ILE A 8 21.24 -1.64 10.61
C ILE A 8 21.83 -2.21 11.93
N LYS A 9 22.80 -3.11 11.83
CA LYS A 9 23.44 -3.70 13.01
C LYS A 9 24.31 -2.71 13.77
N CYS A 10 24.97 -1.80 13.06
CA CYS A 10 25.76 -0.72 13.67
C CYS A 10 24.88 0.35 14.33
N ASP A 11 23.69 0.62 13.78
CA ASP A 11 22.79 1.68 14.23
C ASP A 11 21.98 1.29 15.47
N SER A 12 21.55 0.02 15.58
CA SER A 12 20.70 -0.43 16.70
C SER A 12 20.80 -1.94 16.96
N LYS A 13 20.59 -2.36 18.22
CA LYS A 13 20.56 -3.76 18.62
C LYS A 13 19.33 -4.47 18.09
N GLY A 14 19.46 -5.76 17.69
CA GLY A 14 18.34 -6.61 17.28
C GLY A 14 18.50 -7.23 15.87
N PRO A 15 17.46 -7.91 15.35
CA PRO A 15 17.50 -8.57 14.06
C PRO A 15 17.55 -7.56 12.91
N VAL A 16 18.18 -7.93 11.79
CA VAL A 16 18.21 -7.09 10.56
C VAL A 16 16.87 -7.07 9.86
N ILE A 17 16.21 -8.25 9.82
CA ILE A 17 14.92 -8.41 9.17
C ILE A 17 13.81 -8.31 10.21
N PHE A 18 12.89 -7.41 9.97
CA PHE A 18 11.61 -7.31 10.65
C PHE A 18 10.59 -8.19 9.93
N LYS A 19 9.77 -8.90 10.71
CA LYS A 19 8.72 -9.80 10.22
C LYS A 19 7.41 -9.42 10.88
N GLN A 20 6.35 -9.28 10.09
CA GLN A 20 5.03 -8.91 10.59
C GLN A 20 3.94 -9.70 9.89
N GLU A 21 2.97 -10.18 10.65
CA GLU A 21 1.85 -10.92 10.10
C GLU A 21 0.88 -10.00 9.37
N ARG A 22 0.45 -10.43 8.21
CA ARG A 22 -0.45 -9.72 7.30
C ARG A 22 -1.49 -10.67 6.75
N VAL A 23 -2.66 -10.11 6.43
CA VAL A 23 -3.71 -10.84 5.71
C VAL A 23 -3.40 -10.81 4.22
N GLY A 24 -3.28 -11.97 3.62
CA GLY A 24 -3.02 -12.17 2.19
C GLY A 24 -4.23 -12.70 1.44
N MET A 25 -3.96 -13.28 0.27
CA MET A 25 -5.00 -13.82 -0.62
C MET A 25 -5.91 -14.83 0.10
N LYS A 26 -7.23 -14.68 -0.08
CA LYS A 26 -8.27 -15.52 0.54
C LYS A 26 -8.18 -15.57 2.07
N GLY A 27 -7.73 -14.50 2.71
CA GLY A 27 -7.60 -14.41 4.16
C GLY A 27 -6.40 -15.17 4.76
N LYS A 28 -5.55 -15.79 3.93
CA LYS A 28 -4.38 -16.53 4.42
C LYS A 28 -3.37 -15.59 5.05
N ILE A 29 -3.01 -15.85 6.32
CA ILE A 29 -1.99 -15.07 7.02
C ILE A 29 -0.59 -15.46 6.52
N PHE A 30 0.24 -14.46 6.23
CA PHE A 30 1.64 -14.64 5.89
C PHE A 30 2.52 -13.62 6.61
N LYS A 31 3.84 -13.83 6.64
CA LYS A 31 4.80 -12.90 7.24
C LYS A 31 5.46 -12.06 6.15
N ILE A 32 5.18 -10.76 6.15
CA ILE A 32 5.90 -9.79 5.31
C ILE A 32 7.30 -9.56 5.87
N TYR A 33 8.30 -9.44 4.98
CA TYR A 33 9.68 -9.16 5.34
C TYR A 33 10.07 -7.73 5.01
N LYS A 34 10.70 -7.05 5.97
CA LYS A 34 11.27 -5.71 5.77
C LYS A 34 12.63 -5.61 6.44
N PHE A 35 13.45 -4.68 6.00
CA PHE A 35 14.57 -4.25 6.84
C PHE A 35 14.05 -3.52 8.06
N ARG A 36 14.65 -3.79 9.23
CA ARG A 36 14.29 -3.09 10.45
C ARG A 36 14.69 -1.62 10.33
N SER A 37 13.69 -0.75 10.40
CA SER A 37 13.83 0.71 10.38
C SER A 37 13.46 1.39 11.70
N MET A 38 13.02 0.61 12.69
CA MET A 38 12.61 1.08 14.02
C MET A 38 13.30 0.26 15.11
N CYS A 39 13.32 0.79 16.34
CA CYS A 39 13.78 0.07 17.51
C CYS A 39 12.96 -1.21 17.73
N VAL A 40 13.56 -2.21 18.39
CA VAL A 40 12.84 -3.43 18.77
C VAL A 40 11.70 -3.08 19.73
N GLY A 41 10.53 -3.67 19.51
CA GLY A 41 9.34 -3.39 20.32
C GLY A 41 8.57 -2.11 19.95
N ALA A 42 8.94 -1.43 18.87
CA ALA A 42 8.33 -0.18 18.44
C ALA A 42 6.81 -0.27 18.21
N GLU A 43 6.28 -1.42 17.83
CA GLU A 43 4.83 -1.62 17.64
C GLU A 43 4.01 -1.58 18.93
N GLN A 44 4.67 -1.84 20.05
CA GLN A 44 4.05 -1.89 21.40
C GLN A 44 4.20 -0.57 22.16
N THR A 45 4.86 0.42 21.56
CA THR A 45 5.19 1.70 22.20
C THR A 45 4.72 2.89 21.37
N GLY A 46 4.52 4.03 22.02
CA GLY A 46 4.14 5.28 21.37
C GLY A 46 2.81 5.19 20.62
N SER A 47 2.79 5.61 19.37
CA SER A 47 1.60 5.58 18.48
C SER A 47 1.28 4.20 17.88
N GLY A 48 1.90 3.13 18.39
CA GLY A 48 1.64 1.76 17.91
C GLY A 48 1.95 1.58 16.42
N VAL A 49 0.94 1.21 15.64
CA VAL A 49 1.04 0.94 14.19
C VAL A 49 1.39 2.19 13.36
N TYR A 50 0.98 3.37 13.84
CA TYR A 50 1.22 4.63 13.14
C TYR A 50 2.61 5.18 13.42
N SER A 51 3.22 5.75 12.40
CA SER A 51 4.52 6.41 12.50
C SER A 51 4.46 7.74 11.75
N GLY A 52 4.39 8.82 12.50
CA GLY A 52 4.36 10.19 12.00
C GLY A 52 5.75 10.78 11.76
N LYS A 53 5.77 12.05 11.39
CA LYS A 53 7.00 12.83 11.22
C LYS A 53 7.72 12.96 12.57
N GLY A 54 9.03 12.67 12.59
CA GLY A 54 9.81 12.78 13.82
C GLY A 54 9.63 11.66 14.84
N ASP A 55 8.99 10.54 14.47
CA ASP A 55 8.81 9.39 15.36
C ASP A 55 10.14 8.92 15.95
N ALA A 56 10.29 9.06 17.27
CA ALA A 56 11.52 8.74 18.01
C ALA A 56 11.89 7.23 17.94
N ARG A 57 10.96 6.36 17.59
CA ARG A 57 11.19 4.93 17.42
C ARG A 57 11.99 4.60 16.15
N VAL A 58 12.00 5.51 15.17
CA VAL A 58 12.71 5.33 13.90
C VAL A 58 14.21 5.54 14.11
N THR A 59 15.02 4.55 13.76
CA THR A 59 16.48 4.63 13.89
C THR A 59 17.08 5.58 12.85
N LYS A 60 18.36 5.99 13.02
CA LYS A 60 19.04 6.90 12.08
C LYS A 60 19.11 6.29 10.68
N VAL A 61 19.57 5.05 10.57
CA VAL A 61 19.56 4.28 9.30
C VAL A 61 18.13 4.05 8.83
N GLY A 62 17.20 3.79 9.74
CA GLY A 62 15.79 3.61 9.44
C GLY A 62 15.14 4.80 8.75
N LYS A 63 15.52 6.03 9.10
CA LYS A 63 15.05 7.25 8.42
C LYS A 63 15.42 7.25 6.93
N ILE A 64 16.65 6.89 6.61
CA ILE A 64 17.14 6.81 5.22
C ILE A 64 16.40 5.68 4.48
N LEU A 65 16.31 4.49 5.08
CA LEU A 65 15.64 3.34 4.48
C LEU A 65 14.18 3.63 4.14
N ARG A 66 13.45 4.29 5.05
CA ARG A 66 12.04 4.66 4.84
C ARG A 66 11.89 5.78 3.81
N ALA A 67 12.77 6.77 3.81
CA ALA A 67 12.77 7.85 2.83
C ALA A 67 12.99 7.34 1.40
N THR A 68 13.77 6.29 1.25
CA THR A 68 14.12 5.68 -0.05
C THR A 68 13.29 4.43 -0.36
N SER A 69 12.38 4.02 0.54
CA SER A 69 11.64 2.74 0.47
C SER A 69 12.52 1.49 0.38
N LEU A 70 13.80 1.60 0.69
CA LEU A 70 14.74 0.46 0.70
C LEU A 70 14.46 -0.54 1.82
N ASP A 71 13.71 -0.12 2.85
CA ASP A 71 13.24 -1.03 3.90
C ASP A 71 12.31 -2.13 3.36
N GLU A 72 11.67 -1.92 2.23
CA GLU A 72 10.76 -2.89 1.60
C GLU A 72 11.46 -3.92 0.69
N LEU A 73 12.75 -3.77 0.39
CA LEU A 73 13.48 -4.71 -0.48
C LEU A 73 13.37 -6.19 -0.07
N PRO A 74 13.35 -6.58 1.23
CA PRO A 74 13.18 -7.98 1.60
C PRO A 74 11.82 -8.59 1.23
N GLN A 75 10.80 -7.78 0.85
CA GLN A 75 9.54 -8.30 0.33
C GLN A 75 9.72 -9.07 -1.00
N PHE A 76 10.85 -8.89 -1.68
CA PHE A 76 11.22 -9.72 -2.82
C PHE A 76 11.21 -11.22 -2.48
N PHE A 77 11.55 -11.59 -1.26
CA PHE A 77 11.42 -12.99 -0.82
C PHE A 77 9.96 -13.45 -0.68
N ASN A 78 9.03 -12.53 -0.34
CA ASN A 78 7.60 -12.85 -0.36
C ASN A 78 7.09 -13.03 -1.79
N LEU A 79 7.62 -12.26 -2.74
CA LEU A 79 7.31 -12.41 -4.15
C LEU A 79 7.77 -13.81 -4.66
N LEU A 80 9.02 -14.19 -4.39
CA LEU A 80 9.55 -15.49 -4.80
C LEU A 80 8.80 -16.68 -4.17
N LYS A 81 8.30 -16.53 -2.94
CA LYS A 81 7.47 -17.54 -2.27
C LYS A 81 6.03 -17.61 -2.82
N GLY A 82 5.61 -16.63 -3.61
CA GLY A 82 4.23 -16.52 -4.08
C GLY A 82 3.24 -16.00 -3.03
N ASP A 83 3.71 -15.48 -1.89
CA ASP A 83 2.88 -14.80 -0.90
C ASP A 83 2.35 -13.45 -1.43
N MET A 84 3.13 -12.79 -2.29
CA MET A 84 2.87 -11.48 -2.85
C MET A 84 3.07 -11.45 -4.38
N SER A 85 2.53 -10.41 -5.02
CA SER A 85 2.81 -10.00 -6.40
C SER A 85 3.50 -8.63 -6.42
N LEU A 86 3.97 -8.18 -7.59
CA LEU A 86 4.49 -6.82 -7.75
C LEU A 86 3.38 -5.81 -7.54
N VAL A 87 2.24 -6.01 -8.21
CA VAL A 87 1.06 -5.14 -8.14
C VAL A 87 -0.09 -5.89 -7.49
N GLY A 88 -0.80 -5.22 -6.61
CA GLY A 88 -1.96 -5.76 -5.90
C GLY A 88 -2.37 -4.91 -4.69
N PRO A 89 -3.47 -5.24 -4.02
CA PRO A 89 -3.88 -4.61 -2.78
C PRO A 89 -2.79 -4.69 -1.71
N ARG A 90 -2.57 -3.59 -0.95
CA ARG A 90 -1.63 -3.62 0.16
C ARG A 90 -2.17 -4.50 1.29
N PRO A 91 -1.43 -5.51 1.77
CA PRO A 91 -1.92 -6.42 2.80
C PRO A 91 -2.07 -5.69 4.15
N PRO A 92 -3.27 -5.69 4.75
CA PRO A 92 -3.49 -5.10 6.07
C PRO A 92 -2.87 -5.97 7.17
N LEU A 93 -2.74 -5.42 8.38
CA LEU A 93 -2.42 -6.18 9.58
C LEU A 93 -3.58 -7.12 9.94
N THR A 94 -3.31 -8.15 10.69
CA THR A 94 -4.32 -9.12 11.14
C THR A 94 -5.34 -8.51 12.09
N TYR A 95 -5.01 -7.38 12.72
CA TYR A 95 -5.81 -6.67 13.73
C TYR A 95 -6.12 -5.21 13.36
N HIS A 96 -5.61 -4.69 12.23
CA HIS A 96 -5.76 -3.30 11.83
C HIS A 96 -5.92 -3.18 10.30
N PRO A 97 -6.88 -2.44 9.76
CA PRO A 97 -7.86 -1.59 10.45
C PRO A 97 -8.86 -2.39 11.29
N TRP A 98 -9.23 -3.58 10.86
CA TRP A 98 -10.15 -4.49 11.54
C TRP A 98 -9.64 -5.93 11.50
N VAL A 99 -10.17 -6.77 12.37
CA VAL A 99 -10.02 -8.23 12.28
C VAL A 99 -10.84 -8.76 11.10
N TRP A 100 -10.45 -9.91 10.55
CA TRP A 100 -11.04 -10.52 9.35
C TRP A 100 -12.58 -10.56 9.34
N ASP A 101 -13.21 -10.93 10.46
CA ASP A 101 -14.66 -11.10 10.59
C ASP A 101 -15.44 -9.77 10.54
N LYS A 102 -14.75 -8.64 10.66
CA LYS A 102 -15.37 -7.30 10.60
C LYS A 102 -15.44 -6.74 9.17
N TYR A 103 -14.68 -7.31 8.23
CA TYR A 103 -14.80 -6.88 6.83
C TYR A 103 -16.14 -7.31 6.26
N THR A 104 -16.78 -6.43 5.48
CA THR A 104 -17.96 -6.80 4.70
C THR A 104 -17.59 -7.79 3.59
N GLU A 105 -18.56 -8.49 3.02
CA GLU A 105 -18.29 -9.43 1.91
C GLU A 105 -17.73 -8.69 0.68
N GLU A 106 -18.22 -7.47 0.40
CA GLU A 106 -17.69 -6.63 -0.66
C GLU A 106 -16.22 -6.26 -0.39
N GLN A 107 -15.90 -5.85 0.82
CA GLN A 107 -14.53 -5.50 1.22
C GLN A 107 -13.57 -6.69 1.16
N LYS A 108 -14.06 -7.90 1.45
CA LYS A 108 -13.27 -9.13 1.36
C LYS A 108 -12.81 -9.46 -0.06
N ARG A 109 -13.47 -8.92 -1.09
CA ARG A 109 -13.06 -9.08 -2.49
C ARG A 109 -11.65 -8.57 -2.76
N MET A 110 -11.17 -7.58 -2.00
CA MET A 110 -9.78 -7.12 -2.13
C MET A 110 -8.74 -8.23 -1.89
N PHE A 111 -9.14 -9.33 -1.22
CA PHE A 111 -8.29 -10.48 -0.95
C PHE A 111 -8.44 -11.61 -2.00
N ASP A 112 -9.18 -11.40 -3.07
CA ASP A 112 -9.33 -12.39 -4.15
C ASP A 112 -8.07 -12.54 -5.00
N VAL A 113 -7.19 -11.55 -4.94
CA VAL A 113 -5.88 -11.56 -5.60
C VAL A 113 -4.74 -11.55 -4.59
N ARG A 114 -3.52 -11.85 -5.05
CA ARG A 114 -2.33 -11.72 -4.19
C ARG A 114 -2.10 -10.26 -3.83
N PRO A 115 -1.71 -9.98 -2.56
CA PRO A 115 -1.31 -8.64 -2.18
C PRO A 115 -0.07 -8.19 -2.94
N GLY A 116 0.03 -6.89 -3.21
CA GLY A 116 1.12 -6.30 -3.96
C GLY A 116 2.15 -5.56 -3.11
N ILE A 117 3.36 -5.42 -3.65
CA ILE A 117 4.38 -4.47 -3.14
C ILE A 117 3.87 -3.05 -3.37
N THR A 118 3.34 -2.79 -4.55
CA THR A 118 2.59 -1.58 -4.89
C THR A 118 1.17 -1.92 -5.36
N GLY A 119 0.30 -0.93 -5.54
CA GLY A 119 -1.06 -1.16 -6.00
C GLY A 119 -1.85 0.12 -6.23
N TRP A 120 -3.05 -0.02 -6.77
CA TRP A 120 -3.90 1.09 -7.19
C TRP A 120 -4.19 2.08 -6.05
N ALA A 121 -4.54 1.59 -4.87
CA ALA A 121 -4.77 2.43 -3.72
C ALA A 121 -3.52 3.19 -3.25
N GLN A 122 -2.32 2.60 -3.39
CA GLN A 122 -1.08 3.26 -3.02
C GLN A 122 -0.72 4.41 -3.98
N VAL A 123 -0.98 4.25 -5.29
CA VAL A 123 -0.62 5.28 -6.29
C VAL A 123 -1.68 6.37 -6.43
N ASN A 124 -2.93 6.14 -6.06
CA ASN A 124 -4.03 7.11 -6.15
C ASN A 124 -4.53 7.60 -4.79
N GLY A 125 -4.24 6.89 -3.70
CA GLY A 125 -4.56 7.31 -2.33
C GLY A 125 -3.39 7.98 -1.64
N ARG A 126 -3.64 9.01 -0.83
CA ARG A 126 -2.67 9.54 0.14
C ARG A 126 -2.65 8.65 1.40
N LYS A 127 -1.61 8.76 2.22
CA LYS A 127 -1.50 7.98 3.47
C LYS A 127 -2.62 8.29 4.49
N ASP A 128 -3.23 9.44 4.37
CA ASP A 128 -4.31 9.97 5.24
C ASP A 128 -5.71 9.56 4.77
N VAL A 129 -5.82 8.85 3.64
CA VAL A 129 -7.11 8.41 3.10
C VAL A 129 -7.73 7.40 4.07
N GLU A 130 -8.99 7.62 4.39
CA GLU A 130 -9.81 6.74 5.22
C GLU A 130 -9.79 5.29 4.70
N TRP A 131 -9.87 4.34 5.62
CA TRP A 131 -9.69 2.92 5.28
C TRP A 131 -10.78 2.38 4.35
N ASN A 132 -12.05 2.75 4.52
CA ASN A 132 -13.11 2.29 3.62
C ASN A 132 -12.86 2.75 2.18
N LYS A 133 -12.44 4.01 1.98
CA LYS A 133 -12.05 4.51 0.65
C LYS A 133 -10.86 3.74 0.07
N ARG A 134 -9.86 3.48 0.89
CA ARG A 134 -8.68 2.71 0.47
C ARG A 134 -9.06 1.29 0.04
N ILE A 135 -9.99 0.66 0.77
CA ILE A 135 -10.49 -0.66 0.44
C ILE A 135 -11.30 -0.64 -0.86
N LYS A 136 -12.15 0.37 -1.08
CA LYS A 136 -12.86 0.57 -2.36
C LYS A 136 -11.90 0.64 -3.55
N LEU A 137 -10.82 1.41 -3.43
CA LEU A 137 -9.77 1.45 -4.48
C LEU A 137 -9.11 0.09 -4.71
N ASN A 138 -8.95 -0.71 -3.66
CA ASN A 138 -8.42 -2.07 -3.79
C ASN A 138 -9.41 -3.02 -4.45
N VAL A 139 -10.70 -2.95 -4.11
CA VAL A 139 -11.77 -3.74 -4.74
C VAL A 139 -11.90 -3.35 -6.22
N TRP A 140 -11.90 -2.06 -6.52
CA TRP A 140 -11.90 -1.58 -7.90
C TRP A 140 -10.73 -2.17 -8.71
N TYR A 141 -9.53 -2.21 -8.13
CA TYR A 141 -8.37 -2.83 -8.80
C TYR A 141 -8.64 -4.31 -9.10
N VAL A 142 -9.24 -5.06 -8.17
CA VAL A 142 -9.55 -6.49 -8.35
C VAL A 142 -10.49 -6.70 -9.53
N ASP A 143 -11.47 -5.81 -9.72
CA ASP A 143 -12.43 -5.87 -10.82
C ASP A 143 -11.81 -5.51 -12.18
N HIS A 144 -10.71 -4.75 -12.19
CA HIS A 144 -10.08 -4.23 -13.41
C HIS A 144 -8.66 -4.77 -13.64
N VAL A 145 -8.28 -5.87 -12.99
CA VAL A 145 -6.95 -6.47 -13.15
C VAL A 145 -6.61 -6.69 -14.61
N SER A 146 -5.55 -6.05 -15.07
CA SER A 146 -5.01 -6.24 -16.41
C SER A 146 -3.52 -5.92 -16.43
N LEU A 147 -2.79 -6.53 -17.36
CA LEU A 147 -1.37 -6.26 -17.54
C LEU A 147 -1.10 -4.77 -17.78
N TRP A 148 -1.96 -4.10 -18.55
CA TRP A 148 -1.83 -2.67 -18.83
C TRP A 148 -2.01 -1.80 -17.58
N LEU A 149 -3.00 -2.14 -16.74
CA LEU A 149 -3.20 -1.45 -15.46
C LEU A 149 -1.99 -1.65 -14.55
N ASP A 150 -1.45 -2.85 -14.47
CA ASP A 150 -0.26 -3.15 -13.67
C ASP A 150 0.94 -2.34 -14.13
N ILE A 151 1.19 -2.26 -15.43
CA ILE A 151 2.26 -1.42 -16.01
C ILE A 151 2.05 0.05 -15.64
N LYS A 152 0.82 0.57 -15.75
CA LYS A 152 0.47 1.96 -15.37
C LYS A 152 0.75 2.21 -13.89
N ILE A 153 0.39 1.26 -13.01
CA ILE A 153 0.67 1.35 -11.57
C ILE A 153 2.17 1.37 -11.29
N LEU A 154 2.96 0.54 -11.97
CA LEU A 154 4.41 0.51 -11.81
C LEU A 154 5.05 1.86 -12.20
N PHE A 155 4.66 2.46 -13.33
CA PHE A 155 5.14 3.78 -13.73
C PHE A 155 4.76 4.86 -12.71
N LYS A 156 3.50 4.88 -12.25
CA LYS A 156 3.07 5.82 -11.20
C LYS A 156 3.86 5.61 -9.90
N THR A 157 4.17 4.36 -9.53
CA THR A 157 4.97 4.06 -8.34
C THR A 157 6.37 4.64 -8.45
N VAL A 158 7.04 4.43 -9.58
CA VAL A 158 8.37 5.00 -9.84
C VAL A 158 8.34 6.52 -9.73
N ALA A 159 7.37 7.18 -10.39
CA ALA A 159 7.20 8.63 -10.30
C ALA A 159 7.01 9.11 -8.86
N LYS A 160 6.20 8.41 -8.04
CA LYS A 160 5.99 8.74 -6.62
C LYS A 160 7.25 8.57 -5.77
N VAL A 161 8.04 7.54 -6.00
CA VAL A 161 9.31 7.34 -5.29
C VAL A 161 10.28 8.49 -5.56
N PHE A 162 10.38 8.93 -6.81
CA PHE A 162 11.24 10.06 -7.18
C PHE A 162 10.74 11.41 -6.69
N SER A 163 9.42 11.63 -6.65
CA SER A 163 8.86 12.90 -6.15
C SER A 163 8.86 13.03 -4.63
N ASN A 164 9.21 11.96 -3.90
CA ASN A 164 9.20 11.88 -2.44
C ASN A 164 7.86 12.33 -1.79
N ALA A 165 6.78 12.34 -2.58
CA ALA A 165 5.53 13.00 -2.27
C ALA A 165 4.72 12.34 -1.12
N ASP A 166 5.03 11.10 -0.75
CA ASP A 166 4.26 10.31 0.21
C ASP A 166 5.04 9.90 1.47
N ASN A 167 6.19 10.49 1.74
CA ASN A 167 7.00 10.09 2.90
C ASN A 167 6.52 10.67 4.24
N GLU A 168 5.58 11.59 4.22
CA GLU A 168 4.98 12.14 5.42
C GLU A 168 3.68 11.41 5.77
N ASN A 169 3.71 10.62 6.82
CA ASN A 169 2.51 10.07 7.42
C ASN A 169 2.06 11.06 8.51
N THR A 170 0.93 11.72 8.29
CA THR A 170 0.39 12.69 9.26
C THR A 170 -0.17 12.01 10.51
N GLY A 171 -0.26 10.69 10.51
CA GLY A 171 -0.78 9.91 11.65
C GLY A 171 -2.31 9.94 11.78
N ALA A 172 -2.99 10.63 10.88
CA ALA A 172 -4.42 10.92 10.97
C ALA A 172 -5.31 10.03 10.09
N THR A 173 -4.88 8.79 9.83
CA THR A 173 -5.77 7.88 9.08
C THR A 173 -6.99 7.53 9.92
N VAL A 174 -8.14 8.05 9.54
CA VAL A 174 -9.41 7.75 10.20
C VAL A 174 -9.76 6.28 9.98
N VAL A 175 -10.07 5.59 11.05
CA VAL A 175 -10.60 4.22 11.04
C VAL A 175 -12.04 4.31 11.52
N SER A 176 -12.97 4.46 10.59
CA SER A 176 -14.41 4.35 10.83
C SER A 176 -14.84 2.88 10.86
N ALA A 177 -16.10 2.63 11.21
CA ALA A 177 -16.66 1.28 11.11
C ALA A 177 -16.61 0.77 9.66
N PRO A 178 -16.49 -0.56 9.43
CA PRO A 178 -16.56 -1.12 8.10
C PRO A 178 -17.89 -0.76 7.44
N THR A 179 -17.83 -0.20 6.22
CA THR A 179 -19.03 0.12 5.43
C THR A 179 -18.67 0.08 3.95
N ASP A 180 -19.62 -0.32 3.13
CA ASP A 180 -19.51 -0.27 1.67
C ASP A 180 -19.89 1.13 1.14
N GLU A 181 -20.51 1.97 1.98
CA GLU A 181 -20.82 3.35 1.69
C GLU A 181 -19.71 4.29 2.20
N VAL A 182 -19.24 5.19 1.35
CA VAL A 182 -18.35 6.29 1.74
C VAL A 182 -19.14 7.60 1.59
N PRO A 183 -19.53 8.25 2.69
CA PRO A 183 -20.30 9.49 2.61
C PRO A 183 -19.56 10.57 1.81
N GLY A 184 -20.21 11.14 0.82
CA GLY A 184 -19.74 12.30 0.06
C GLY A 184 -18.86 12.05 -1.16
N GLU A 185 -18.76 10.83 -1.67
CA GLU A 185 -17.77 10.49 -2.72
C GLU A 185 -18.30 10.02 -4.07
N THR A 186 -19.59 10.03 -4.33
CA THR A 186 -20.13 9.59 -5.63
C THR A 186 -19.51 10.36 -6.81
N ILE A 187 -19.07 11.59 -6.61
CA ILE A 187 -18.57 12.46 -7.70
C ILE A 187 -17.04 12.32 -7.92
N GLN A 188 -16.24 12.12 -6.87
CA GLN A 188 -14.77 12.10 -7.04
C GLN A 188 -14.23 10.73 -7.49
N THR A 189 -14.93 9.66 -7.22
CA THR A 189 -14.54 8.31 -7.70
C THR A 189 -14.83 8.17 -9.19
N GLU A 190 -15.92 8.77 -9.68
CA GLU A 190 -16.24 8.85 -11.11
C GLU A 190 -15.18 9.66 -11.88
N ILE A 191 -14.73 10.80 -11.36
CA ILE A 191 -13.68 11.62 -12.00
C ILE A 191 -12.35 10.86 -12.10
N LEU A 192 -11.98 10.08 -11.08
CA LEU A 192 -10.76 9.26 -11.11
C LEU A 192 -10.89 8.05 -12.07
N ILE A 193 -12.11 7.58 -12.31
CA ILE A 193 -12.41 6.51 -13.26
C ILE A 193 -12.43 7.06 -14.69
N GLU A 194 -13.02 8.24 -14.93
CA GLU A 194 -13.04 8.89 -16.24
C GLU A 194 -11.64 9.25 -16.77
N GLU A 195 -10.69 9.65 -15.90
CA GLU A 195 -9.29 9.85 -16.35
C GLU A 195 -8.59 8.56 -16.79
N VAL A 196 -9.12 7.40 -16.45
CA VAL A 196 -8.49 6.09 -16.73
C VAL A 196 -9.10 5.40 -17.94
N VAL A 197 -10.36 5.66 -18.24
CA VAL A 197 -11.07 5.13 -19.40
C VAL A 197 -11.50 6.33 -20.27
N PRO A 198 -10.86 6.62 -21.41
CA PRO A 198 -11.38 7.59 -22.35
C PRO A 198 -12.78 7.12 -22.75
N SER A 199 -13.80 7.98 -22.54
CA SER A 199 -15.15 7.67 -22.98
C SER A 199 -15.13 7.41 -24.50
N GLU A 200 -15.84 6.38 -24.96
CA GLU A 200 -15.98 6.05 -26.39
C GLU A 200 -16.39 7.26 -27.25
N THR A 201 -16.98 8.27 -26.63
CA THR A 201 -17.34 9.56 -27.27
C THR A 201 -16.12 10.40 -27.67
N GLN A 202 -14.96 10.27 -26.98
CA GLN A 202 -13.74 11.00 -27.36
C GLN A 202 -12.98 10.34 -28.51
N ILE A 203 -13.16 9.05 -28.72
CA ILE A 203 -12.56 8.33 -29.83
C ILE A 203 -13.23 8.73 -31.14
N GLN A 204 -14.56 8.90 -31.16
CA GLN A 204 -15.30 9.33 -32.35
C GLN A 204 -15.05 10.79 -32.77
N GLN A 205 -14.61 11.65 -31.85
CA GLN A 205 -14.29 13.05 -32.18
C GLN A 205 -12.88 13.24 -32.77
N THR A 206 -11.98 12.29 -32.55
CA THR A 206 -10.64 12.30 -33.17
C THR A 206 -10.67 11.74 -34.59
N GLU A 207 -11.51 10.76 -34.87
CA GLU A 207 -11.65 10.20 -36.22
C GLU A 207 -12.32 11.16 -37.22
N ASN A 208 -13.22 12.04 -36.75
CA ASN A 208 -13.89 13.04 -37.57
C ASN A 208 -13.11 14.33 -37.81
N LYS A 209 -11.85 14.44 -37.42
CA LYS A 209 -10.95 15.59 -37.67
C LYS A 209 -9.82 15.29 -38.66
N GLU A 210 -9.72 14.04 -39.10
CA GLU A 210 -8.72 13.64 -40.09
C GLU A 210 -9.33 13.32 -41.48
N GLU A 211 -10.63 13.57 -41.71
CA GLU A 211 -11.26 13.69 -43.03
C GLU A 211 -11.49 15.17 -43.34
#